data_3e19d58626f8b8c9ca13c1862a057290
#
_entry.id   3e19d58626f8b8c9ca13c1862a057290
#
_cell.length_a   1.000
_cell.length_b   1.000
_cell.length_c   1.000
_cell.angle_alpha   90.00
_cell.angle_beta   90.00
_cell.angle_gamma   90.00
#
_symmetry.space_group_name_H-M   'P 1'
#
loop_
_entity.id
_entity.type
_entity.pdbx_description
1 polymer ?
#
loop_
_entity_poly.entity_id
_entity_poly.type
_entity_poly.pdbx_seq_one_letter_code
_entity_poly.pdbx_strand_id
1 'polypeptide(L)'
;MNEIYLFGDSAAQGIVLDESENYRVSRAGCVRLMKRSGYPIRNYAVHGYTVSQGLECFRNTKTDPGNPCVIEFGGNDCDLDWDAVSQDPDHFHDGKTPLAEFRNLLKQFVQEARDRNLDPILVTPLPLMSGRYYRWVSKGRDAGRILRYLQDDPESISRWLERYAIAVRNTAAECGCHLTDVRAWMLEELDYPSLICEDGIHPNEAGHEIIARKAMEHFPRKG
;
A
#
# COMPACT_ATOMS: atom_id res chain seq x y z
N MET A 1 9.97 24.44 -0.36
CA MET A 1 9.27 23.24 0.16
C MET A 1 10.33 22.21 0.47
N ASN A 2 10.29 21.59 1.63
CA ASN A 2 11.23 20.54 2.02
C ASN A 2 11.08 19.32 1.11
N GLU A 3 12.16 18.59 0.90
CA GLU A 3 12.14 17.36 0.09
C GLU A 3 11.35 16.27 0.82
N ILE A 4 10.52 15.50 0.09
CA ILE A 4 9.70 14.43 0.66
C ILE A 4 10.37 13.10 0.31
N TYR A 5 10.75 12.32 1.31
CA TYR A 5 11.22 10.95 1.13
C TYR A 5 10.02 10.00 1.22
N LEU A 6 9.77 9.21 0.18
CA LEU A 6 8.66 8.28 0.14
C LEU A 6 9.17 6.86 -0.01
N PHE A 7 8.81 5.99 0.94
CA PHE A 7 9.06 4.55 0.96
C PHE A 7 7.72 3.84 0.91
N GLY A 8 7.57 2.93 -0.01
CA GLY A 8 6.29 2.26 -0.22
C GLY A 8 6.38 1.11 -1.22
N ASP A 9 5.23 0.66 -1.67
CA ASP A 9 5.11 -0.45 -2.58
C ASP A 9 4.64 -0.03 -4.00
N SER A 10 3.90 -0.92 -4.66
CA SER A 10 3.43 -0.72 -6.04
C SER A 10 2.51 0.48 -6.20
N ALA A 11 1.68 0.81 -5.20
CA ALA A 11 0.76 1.93 -5.27
C ALA A 11 1.52 3.26 -5.34
N ALA A 12 2.50 3.46 -4.46
CA ALA A 12 3.37 4.64 -4.48
C ALA A 12 4.34 4.64 -5.67
N GLN A 13 4.75 3.48 -6.17
CA GLN A 13 5.53 3.39 -7.41
C GLN A 13 4.72 3.82 -8.64
N GLY A 14 3.40 3.72 -8.57
CA GLY A 14 2.48 4.07 -9.66
C GLY A 14 2.26 2.91 -10.64
N ILE A 15 2.18 1.69 -10.12
CA ILE A 15 1.90 0.49 -10.91
C ILE A 15 0.44 0.48 -11.35
N VAL A 16 0.23 0.13 -12.62
CA VAL A 16 -1.08 -0.20 -13.20
C VAL A 16 -0.98 -1.51 -13.97
N LEU A 17 -2.12 -2.13 -14.21
CA LEU A 17 -2.24 -3.27 -15.12
C LEU A 17 -2.58 -2.78 -16.52
N ASP A 18 -1.87 -3.26 -17.55
CA ASP A 18 -2.20 -2.97 -18.94
C ASP A 18 -3.23 -3.96 -19.50
N GLU A 19 -3.68 -3.73 -20.76
CA GLU A 19 -4.66 -4.58 -21.46
C GLU A 19 -4.18 -6.03 -21.67
N SER A 20 -2.87 -6.26 -21.63
CA SER A 20 -2.25 -7.59 -21.74
C SER A 20 -1.98 -8.22 -20.38
N GLU A 21 -2.55 -7.68 -19.31
CA GLU A 21 -2.37 -8.12 -17.91
C GLU A 21 -0.92 -8.03 -17.43
N ASN A 22 -0.10 -7.12 -17.97
CA ASN A 22 1.25 -6.88 -17.47
C ASN A 22 1.29 -5.65 -16.56
N TYR A 23 2.05 -5.76 -15.49
CA TYR A 23 2.32 -4.62 -14.61
C TYR A 23 3.29 -3.64 -15.25
N ARG A 24 2.94 -2.36 -15.23
CA ARG A 24 3.80 -1.28 -15.70
C ARG A 24 3.70 -0.06 -14.80
N VAL A 25 4.76 0.73 -14.78
CA VAL A 25 4.73 2.04 -14.09
C VAL A 25 4.03 3.05 -14.99
N SER A 26 2.87 3.56 -14.56
CA SER A 26 2.10 4.56 -15.30
C SER A 26 2.77 5.94 -15.32
N ARG A 27 2.57 6.67 -16.41
CA ARG A 27 2.86 8.11 -16.45
C ARG A 27 1.89 8.93 -15.60
N ALA A 28 0.69 8.41 -15.36
CA ALA A 28 -0.34 8.98 -14.47
C ALA A 28 -0.25 8.46 -13.03
N GLY A 29 0.80 7.72 -12.65
CA GLY A 29 1.02 7.31 -11.27
C GLY A 29 1.01 8.50 -10.31
N CYS A 30 0.32 8.38 -9.17
CA CYS A 30 0.01 9.49 -8.25
C CYS A 30 1.25 10.32 -7.86
N VAL A 31 2.33 9.67 -7.48
CA VAL A 31 3.58 10.37 -7.12
C VAL A 31 4.19 11.11 -8.33
N ARG A 32 4.10 10.56 -9.54
CA ARG A 32 4.56 11.25 -10.76
C ARG A 32 3.72 12.48 -11.07
N LEU A 33 2.41 12.42 -10.87
CA LEU A 33 1.52 13.57 -11.03
C LEU A 33 1.85 14.66 -10.02
N MET A 34 2.05 14.31 -8.75
CA MET A 34 2.48 15.25 -7.71
C MET A 34 3.84 15.90 -8.07
N LYS A 35 4.82 15.12 -8.53
CA LYS A 35 6.12 15.66 -8.98
C LYS A 35 5.98 16.66 -10.12
N ARG A 36 5.16 16.36 -11.13
CA ARG A 36 4.88 17.32 -12.24
C ARG A 36 4.21 18.59 -11.73
N SER A 37 3.41 18.48 -10.67
CA SER A 37 2.80 19.63 -10.00
C SER A 37 3.79 20.35 -9.06
N GLY A 38 5.08 20.00 -9.07
CA GLY A 38 6.15 20.70 -8.35
C GLY A 38 6.37 20.26 -6.92
N TYR A 39 5.88 19.06 -6.52
CA TYR A 39 6.23 18.47 -5.21
C TYR A 39 7.62 17.81 -5.30
N PRO A 40 8.57 18.17 -4.42
CA PRO A 40 9.94 17.64 -4.45
C PRO A 40 9.99 16.25 -3.76
N ILE A 41 9.46 15.21 -4.44
CA ILE A 41 9.37 13.86 -3.88
C ILE A 41 10.53 13.00 -4.40
N ARG A 42 11.32 12.40 -3.50
CA ARG A 42 12.19 11.27 -3.79
C ARG A 42 11.43 9.98 -3.50
N ASN A 43 11.06 9.28 -4.56
CA ASN A 43 10.27 8.06 -4.47
C ASN A 43 11.19 6.84 -4.48
N TYR A 44 11.21 6.11 -3.38
CA TYR A 44 11.92 4.84 -3.17
C TYR A 44 10.98 3.63 -3.13
N ALA A 45 9.73 3.81 -3.55
CA ALA A 45 8.75 2.73 -3.61
C ALA A 45 9.12 1.69 -4.66
N VAL A 46 8.94 0.42 -4.32
CA VAL A 46 9.24 -0.73 -5.18
C VAL A 46 8.08 -1.72 -5.17
N HIS A 47 7.66 -2.14 -6.35
CA HIS A 47 6.60 -3.13 -6.52
C HIS A 47 6.90 -4.41 -5.71
N GLY A 48 5.92 -4.85 -4.95
CA GLY A 48 6.01 -6.08 -4.17
C GLY A 48 6.70 -5.94 -2.80
N TYR A 49 7.23 -4.77 -2.46
CA TYR A 49 7.90 -4.59 -1.17
C TYR A 49 6.93 -4.70 0.00
N THR A 50 7.40 -5.37 1.06
CA THR A 50 6.82 -5.36 2.40
C THR A 50 7.46 -4.27 3.26
N VAL A 51 6.90 -4.00 4.43
CA VAL A 51 7.45 -3.02 5.38
C VAL A 51 8.89 -3.33 5.77
N SER A 52 9.26 -4.63 5.89
CA SER A 52 10.62 -5.06 6.20
C SER A 52 11.61 -4.63 5.13
N GLN A 53 11.28 -4.86 3.85
CA GLN A 53 12.10 -4.46 2.72
C GLN A 53 12.17 -2.94 2.57
N GLY A 54 11.05 -2.25 2.85
CA GLY A 54 11.01 -0.78 2.88
C GLY A 54 11.90 -0.19 3.96
N LEU A 55 11.91 -0.76 5.15
CA LEU A 55 12.77 -0.36 6.26
C LEU A 55 14.26 -0.59 5.93
N GLU A 56 14.58 -1.69 5.31
CA GLU A 56 15.96 -1.95 4.83
C GLU A 56 16.38 -0.96 3.74
N CYS A 57 15.51 -0.64 2.78
CA CYS A 57 15.74 0.40 1.79
C CYS A 57 15.97 1.76 2.45
N PHE A 58 15.18 2.12 3.46
CA PHE A 58 15.35 3.35 4.24
C PHE A 58 16.72 3.41 4.94
N ARG A 59 17.15 2.32 5.57
CA ARG A 59 18.46 2.25 6.25
C ARG A 59 19.61 2.53 5.32
N ASN A 60 19.53 2.06 4.08
CA ASN A 60 20.52 2.22 3.03
C ASN A 60 20.40 3.56 2.26
N THR A 61 19.36 4.36 2.54
CA THR A 61 19.11 5.64 1.88
C THR A 61 19.69 6.80 2.71
N LYS A 62 20.41 7.71 2.05
CA LYS A 62 20.80 8.98 2.67
C LYS A 62 19.63 9.95 2.66
N THR A 63 19.34 10.53 3.80
CA THR A 63 18.26 11.50 3.99
C THR A 63 18.79 12.74 4.70
N ASP A 64 18.26 13.91 4.34
CA ASP A 64 18.57 15.17 5.00
C ASP A 64 17.56 15.42 6.14
N PRO A 65 17.98 15.90 7.31
CA PRO A 65 17.12 16.14 8.45
C PRO A 65 16.06 17.23 8.17
N GLY A 66 14.98 17.22 8.94
CA GLY A 66 13.89 18.22 8.86
C GLY A 66 12.93 18.01 7.68
N ASN A 67 12.96 16.85 7.05
CA ASN A 67 12.14 16.52 5.89
C ASN A 67 11.05 15.48 6.22
N PRO A 68 9.88 15.51 5.53
CA PRO A 68 8.87 14.46 5.65
C PRO A 68 9.37 13.10 5.15
N CYS A 69 9.02 12.05 5.90
CA CYS A 69 9.27 10.65 5.55
C CYS A 69 7.93 9.92 5.44
N VAL A 70 7.46 9.70 4.23
CA VAL A 70 6.21 9.01 3.94
C VAL A 70 6.46 7.50 3.89
N ILE A 71 5.68 6.73 4.65
CA ILE A 71 5.81 5.28 4.84
C ILE A 71 4.47 4.64 4.44
N GLU A 72 4.44 3.92 3.30
CA GLU A 72 3.23 3.34 2.69
C GLU A 72 3.43 1.85 2.48
N PHE A 73 2.90 1.01 3.37
CA PHE A 73 2.99 -0.44 3.34
C PHE A 73 1.73 -1.09 3.93
N GLY A 74 1.60 -2.40 3.73
CA GLY A 74 0.54 -3.22 4.29
C GLY A 74 -0.19 -4.07 3.25
N GLY A 75 -0.21 -3.66 1.99
CA GLY A 75 -0.82 -4.41 0.90
C GLY A 75 -0.11 -5.74 0.66
N ASN A 76 1.21 -5.70 0.46
CA ASN A 76 2.02 -6.91 0.30
C ASN A 76 2.24 -7.65 1.62
N ASP A 77 2.28 -6.94 2.74
CA ASP A 77 2.46 -7.54 4.06
C ASP A 77 1.31 -8.48 4.42
N CYS A 78 0.07 -8.08 4.11
CA CYS A 78 -1.11 -8.90 4.37
C CYS A 78 -1.31 -10.03 3.37
N ASP A 79 -0.67 -9.97 2.20
CA ASP A 79 -0.88 -10.94 1.15
C ASP A 79 -0.39 -12.34 1.54
N LEU A 80 -1.10 -13.36 1.07
CA LEU A 80 -0.83 -14.75 1.38
C LEU A 80 0.06 -15.41 0.31
N ASP A 81 0.68 -16.52 0.65
CA ASP A 81 1.20 -17.45 -0.33
C ASP A 81 0.04 -18.29 -0.92
N TRP A 82 -0.52 -17.82 -2.03
CA TRP A 82 -1.69 -18.44 -2.66
C TRP A 82 -1.39 -19.83 -3.27
N ASP A 83 -0.12 -20.16 -3.56
CA ASP A 83 0.28 -21.50 -3.94
C ASP A 83 0.18 -22.43 -2.74
N ALA A 84 0.69 -22.03 -1.59
CA ALA A 84 0.56 -22.78 -0.34
C ALA A 84 -0.91 -22.93 0.09
N VAL A 85 -1.72 -21.86 0.03
CA VAL A 85 -3.17 -21.91 0.30
C VAL A 85 -3.88 -22.92 -0.62
N SER A 86 -3.58 -22.88 -1.92
CA SER A 86 -4.18 -23.80 -2.88
C SER A 86 -3.75 -25.27 -2.65
N GLN A 87 -2.53 -25.49 -2.16
CA GLN A 87 -2.02 -26.84 -1.85
C GLN A 87 -2.55 -27.38 -0.52
N ASP A 88 -2.76 -26.52 0.47
CA ASP A 88 -3.19 -26.90 1.82
C ASP A 88 -4.21 -25.92 2.41
N PRO A 89 -5.47 -25.96 1.93
CA PRO A 89 -6.50 -25.00 2.33
C PRO A 89 -7.06 -25.23 3.76
N ASP A 90 -6.69 -26.34 4.41
CA ASP A 90 -7.23 -26.70 5.73
C ASP A 90 -6.32 -26.22 6.88
N HIS A 91 -5.11 -25.78 6.58
CA HIS A 91 -4.21 -25.18 7.54
C HIS A 91 -4.26 -23.65 7.49
N PHE A 92 -3.90 -23.02 8.60
CA PHE A 92 -3.80 -21.57 8.66
C PHE A 92 -2.57 -21.06 7.90
N HIS A 93 -2.77 -20.04 7.08
CA HIS A 93 -1.71 -19.30 6.38
C HIS A 93 -1.71 -17.85 6.88
N ASP A 94 -0.56 -17.36 7.33
CA ASP A 94 -0.41 -15.97 7.74
C ASP A 94 -0.01 -15.09 6.54
N GLY A 95 -0.16 -13.77 6.69
CA GLY A 95 0.39 -12.81 5.73
C GLY A 95 1.91 -12.93 5.60
N LYS A 96 2.47 -12.45 4.49
CA LYS A 96 3.93 -12.41 4.25
C LYS A 96 4.70 -11.77 5.40
N THR A 97 4.08 -10.77 6.03
CA THR A 97 4.51 -10.21 7.32
C THR A 97 3.38 -10.40 8.32
N PRO A 98 3.48 -11.30 9.31
CA PRO A 98 2.45 -11.49 10.32
C PRO A 98 2.05 -10.18 11.00
N LEU A 99 0.75 -9.99 11.30
CA LEU A 99 0.22 -8.70 11.74
C LEU A 99 0.95 -8.10 12.96
N ALA A 100 1.36 -8.94 13.91
CA ALA A 100 2.11 -8.47 15.09
C ALA A 100 3.50 -7.96 14.71
N GLU A 101 4.18 -8.65 13.80
CA GLU A 101 5.48 -8.26 13.26
C GLU A 101 5.36 -6.98 12.44
N PHE A 102 4.35 -6.89 11.55
CA PHE A 102 4.05 -5.69 10.77
C PHE A 102 3.93 -4.44 11.66
N ARG A 103 3.16 -4.52 12.76
CA ARG A 103 3.02 -3.42 13.72
C ARG A 103 4.36 -3.03 14.35
N ASN A 104 5.18 -4.00 14.73
CA ASN A 104 6.49 -3.76 15.32
C ASN A 104 7.43 -3.08 14.32
N LEU A 105 7.47 -3.55 13.08
CA LEU A 105 8.29 -2.97 12.00
C LEU A 105 7.84 -1.55 11.65
N LEU A 106 6.54 -1.26 11.61
CA LEU A 106 6.05 0.11 11.41
C LEU A 106 6.52 1.04 12.52
N LYS A 107 6.40 0.61 13.80
CA LYS A 107 6.88 1.40 14.94
C LYS A 107 8.39 1.64 14.87
N GLN A 108 9.13 0.61 14.50
CA GLN A 108 10.58 0.70 14.29
C GLN A 108 10.92 1.69 13.18
N PHE A 109 10.20 1.64 12.05
CA PHE A 109 10.40 2.57 10.94
C PHE A 109 10.14 4.02 11.36
N VAL A 110 9.04 4.27 12.08
CA VAL A 110 8.74 5.60 12.65
C VAL A 110 9.85 6.08 13.57
N GLN A 111 10.35 5.21 14.46
CA GLN A 111 11.42 5.57 15.39
C GLN A 111 12.74 5.87 14.65
N GLU A 112 13.15 5.02 13.71
CA GLU A 112 14.38 5.24 12.94
C GLU A 112 14.31 6.49 12.06
N ALA A 113 13.11 6.85 11.54
CA ALA A 113 12.91 8.11 10.83
C ALA A 113 13.10 9.32 11.76
N ARG A 114 12.57 9.27 12.99
CA ARG A 114 12.76 10.30 14.00
C ARG A 114 14.22 10.42 14.46
N ASP A 115 14.91 9.31 14.59
CA ASP A 115 16.33 9.30 14.97
C ASP A 115 17.21 10.00 13.93
N ARG A 116 16.74 10.05 12.66
CA ARG A 116 17.35 10.85 11.58
C ARG A 116 16.77 12.27 11.49
N ASN A 117 15.99 12.70 12.48
CA ASN A 117 15.29 13.99 12.49
C ASN A 117 14.39 14.21 11.27
N LEU A 118 13.69 13.16 10.83
CA LEU A 118 12.64 13.24 9.81
C LEU A 118 11.26 13.30 10.47
N ASP A 119 10.26 13.80 9.73
CA ASP A 119 8.85 13.82 10.14
C ASP A 119 8.10 12.63 9.51
N PRO A 120 7.85 11.53 10.27
CA PRO A 120 7.21 10.34 9.73
C PRO A 120 5.71 10.56 9.48
N ILE A 121 5.25 10.13 8.30
CA ILE A 121 3.87 10.15 7.86
C ILE A 121 3.48 8.73 7.45
N LEU A 122 2.57 8.09 8.17
CA LEU A 122 2.05 6.79 7.79
C LEU A 122 0.91 6.92 6.77
N VAL A 123 0.86 6.00 5.81
CA VAL A 123 -0.19 5.96 4.78
C VAL A 123 -0.92 4.62 4.88
N THR A 124 -2.25 4.66 4.90
CA THR A 124 -3.05 3.43 4.92
C THR A 124 -2.98 2.69 3.58
N PRO A 125 -2.96 1.34 3.57
CA PRO A 125 -3.07 0.58 2.33
C PRO A 125 -4.44 0.82 1.68
N LEU A 126 -4.47 0.78 0.34
CA LEU A 126 -5.68 0.97 -0.45
C LEU A 126 -6.73 -0.11 -0.15
N PRO A 127 -8.03 0.18 -0.29
CA PRO A 127 -9.03 -0.87 -0.31
C PRO A 127 -8.83 -1.76 -1.56
N LEU A 128 -9.32 -2.99 -1.52
CA LEU A 128 -9.26 -3.92 -2.65
C LEU A 128 -10.65 -4.40 -3.07
N MET A 129 -10.73 -4.93 -4.29
CA MET A 129 -11.93 -5.56 -4.86
C MET A 129 -11.82 -7.08 -4.69
N SER A 130 -12.31 -7.61 -3.58
CA SER A 130 -12.12 -9.03 -3.17
C SER A 130 -12.46 -10.03 -4.27
N GLY A 131 -13.60 -9.85 -4.96
CA GLY A 131 -14.01 -10.74 -6.04
C GLY A 131 -13.09 -10.70 -7.27
N ARG A 132 -12.50 -9.53 -7.61
CA ARG A 132 -11.49 -9.43 -8.67
C ARG A 132 -10.20 -10.08 -8.21
N TYR A 133 -9.72 -9.75 -7.01
CA TYR A 133 -8.47 -10.29 -6.48
C TYR A 133 -8.53 -11.81 -6.29
N TYR A 134 -9.66 -12.36 -5.81
CA TYR A 134 -9.86 -13.80 -5.75
C TYR A 134 -9.70 -14.47 -7.13
N ARG A 135 -10.34 -13.92 -8.17
CA ARG A 135 -10.17 -14.45 -9.55
C ARG A 135 -8.73 -14.32 -10.04
N TRP A 136 -8.05 -13.23 -9.67
CA TRP A 136 -6.66 -12.99 -10.05
C TRP A 136 -5.72 -14.02 -9.45
N VAL A 137 -5.77 -14.21 -8.13
CA VAL A 137 -4.91 -15.16 -7.43
C VAL A 137 -5.25 -16.63 -7.73
N SER A 138 -6.43 -16.89 -8.23
CA SER A 138 -6.84 -18.23 -8.65
C SER A 138 -6.34 -18.61 -10.05
N LYS A 139 -5.78 -17.68 -10.83
CA LYS A 139 -5.23 -17.99 -12.14
C LYS A 139 -4.10 -19.01 -12.01
N GLY A 140 -4.23 -20.15 -12.69
CA GLY A 140 -3.25 -21.24 -12.65
C GLY A 140 -3.23 -22.05 -11.33
N ARG A 141 -4.19 -21.85 -10.42
CA ARG A 141 -4.35 -22.55 -9.15
C ARG A 141 -5.74 -23.18 -9.04
N ASP A 142 -5.94 -24.04 -8.03
CA ASP A 142 -7.25 -24.59 -7.73
C ASP A 142 -8.12 -23.54 -7.00
N ALA A 143 -8.97 -22.87 -7.78
CA ALA A 143 -9.88 -21.85 -7.26
C ALA A 143 -10.85 -22.37 -6.18
N GLY A 144 -11.30 -23.64 -6.29
CA GLY A 144 -12.18 -24.26 -5.30
C GLY A 144 -11.49 -24.45 -3.95
N ARG A 145 -10.21 -24.83 -3.96
CA ARG A 145 -9.42 -24.96 -2.73
C ARG A 145 -9.14 -23.61 -2.09
N ILE A 146 -8.82 -22.59 -2.89
CA ILE A 146 -8.68 -21.21 -2.39
C ILE A 146 -10.01 -20.73 -1.79
N LEU A 147 -11.13 -20.96 -2.47
CA LEU A 147 -12.45 -20.57 -1.96
C LEU A 147 -12.80 -21.29 -0.65
N ARG A 148 -12.47 -22.59 -0.55
CA ARG A 148 -12.60 -23.37 0.70
C ARG A 148 -11.81 -22.74 1.85
N TYR A 149 -10.56 -22.34 1.63
CA TYR A 149 -9.76 -21.62 2.62
C TYR A 149 -10.43 -20.32 3.08
N LEU A 150 -11.03 -19.59 2.15
CA LEU A 150 -11.80 -18.38 2.41
C LEU A 150 -13.20 -18.64 3.00
N GLN A 151 -13.54 -19.88 3.33
CA GLN A 151 -14.85 -20.29 3.87
C GLN A 151 -16.02 -19.90 2.96
N ASP A 152 -15.88 -20.14 1.67
CA ASP A 152 -16.81 -19.80 0.59
C ASP A 152 -17.15 -18.30 0.47
N ASP A 153 -16.33 -17.43 1.07
CA ASP A 153 -16.54 -15.99 1.08
C ASP A 153 -15.27 -15.20 0.66
N PRO A 154 -15.18 -14.77 -0.60
CA PRO A 154 -14.06 -13.95 -1.07
C PRO A 154 -13.86 -12.63 -0.31
N GLU A 155 -14.92 -12.10 0.35
CA GLU A 155 -14.80 -10.87 1.15
C GLU A 155 -13.90 -11.05 2.39
N SER A 156 -13.58 -12.29 2.75
CA SER A 156 -12.55 -12.58 3.76
C SER A 156 -11.21 -11.90 3.44
N ILE A 157 -10.88 -11.73 2.16
CA ILE A 157 -9.64 -11.07 1.71
C ILE A 157 -9.63 -9.59 2.13
N SER A 158 -10.72 -8.85 1.88
CA SER A 158 -10.79 -7.44 2.26
C SER A 158 -10.81 -7.25 3.78
N ARG A 159 -11.50 -8.14 4.51
CA ARG A 159 -11.46 -8.14 5.99
C ARG A 159 -10.07 -8.44 6.54
N TRP A 160 -9.30 -9.29 5.87
CA TRP A 160 -7.92 -9.57 6.23
C TRP A 160 -7.03 -8.33 6.04
N LEU A 161 -7.12 -7.66 4.90
CA LEU A 161 -6.41 -6.39 4.63
C LEU A 161 -6.81 -5.29 5.63
N GLU A 162 -8.11 -5.22 6.03
CA GLU A 162 -8.59 -4.22 6.98
C GLU A 162 -7.82 -4.27 8.32
N ARG A 163 -7.40 -5.46 8.76
CA ARG A 163 -6.59 -5.62 9.99
C ARG A 163 -5.27 -4.86 9.89
N TYR A 164 -4.66 -4.83 8.71
CA TYR A 164 -3.42 -4.10 8.45
C TYR A 164 -3.67 -2.59 8.33
N ALA A 165 -4.76 -2.19 7.70
CA ALA A 165 -5.16 -0.79 7.65
C ALA A 165 -5.43 -0.21 9.05
N ILE A 166 -6.12 -0.97 9.91
CA ILE A 166 -6.33 -0.62 11.32
C ILE A 166 -4.99 -0.56 12.07
N ALA A 167 -4.07 -1.48 11.80
CA ALA A 167 -2.75 -1.46 12.42
C ALA A 167 -1.96 -0.19 12.07
N VAL A 168 -2.03 0.28 10.81
CA VAL A 168 -1.41 1.54 10.38
C VAL A 168 -2.01 2.73 11.15
N ARG A 169 -3.35 2.84 11.20
CA ARG A 169 -4.05 3.92 11.93
C ARG A 169 -3.67 3.92 13.42
N ASN A 170 -3.71 2.75 14.06
CA ASN A 170 -3.36 2.61 15.47
C ASN A 170 -1.88 2.97 15.72
N THR A 171 -0.98 2.52 14.86
CA THR A 171 0.45 2.84 14.98
C THR A 171 0.69 4.35 14.83
N ALA A 172 -0.01 5.02 13.89
CA ALA A 172 0.08 6.47 13.75
C ALA A 172 -0.35 7.18 15.05
N ALA A 173 -1.48 6.77 15.63
CA ALA A 173 -1.98 7.33 16.89
C ALA A 173 -1.04 7.03 18.07
N GLU A 174 -0.61 5.79 18.24
CA GLU A 174 0.28 5.35 19.31
C GLU A 174 1.64 6.05 19.28
N CYS A 175 2.17 6.26 18.07
CA CYS A 175 3.44 6.95 17.86
C CYS A 175 3.29 8.48 17.79
N GLY A 176 2.06 9.03 17.72
CA GLY A 176 1.84 10.47 17.54
C GLY A 176 2.49 11.00 16.27
N CYS A 177 2.36 10.28 15.14
CA CYS A 177 2.81 10.73 13.83
C CYS A 177 1.62 11.03 12.90
N HIS A 178 1.88 11.77 11.84
CA HIS A 178 0.83 12.09 10.87
C HIS A 178 0.32 10.83 10.16
N LEU A 179 -0.98 10.82 9.87
CA LEU A 179 -1.64 9.78 9.07
C LEU A 179 -2.20 10.40 7.80
N THR A 180 -1.90 9.80 6.67
CA THR A 180 -2.56 10.04 5.39
C THR A 180 -3.46 8.85 5.09
N ASP A 181 -4.77 9.03 5.28
CA ASP A 181 -5.74 7.94 5.12
C ASP A 181 -6.24 7.83 3.67
N VAL A 182 -5.36 7.35 2.79
CA VAL A 182 -5.67 7.15 1.36
C VAL A 182 -6.81 6.15 1.18
N ARG A 183 -6.93 5.17 2.08
CA ARG A 183 -8.05 4.22 2.09
C ARG A 183 -9.39 4.94 2.25
N ALA A 184 -9.50 5.85 3.22
CA ALA A 184 -10.72 6.62 3.41
C ALA A 184 -11.05 7.45 2.16
N TRP A 185 -10.06 8.11 1.56
CA TRP A 185 -10.25 8.88 0.34
C TRP A 185 -10.82 8.07 -0.82
N MET A 186 -10.34 6.85 -1.01
CA MET A 186 -10.81 5.97 -2.07
C MET A 186 -12.20 5.41 -1.80
N LEU A 187 -12.53 5.13 -0.54
CA LEU A 187 -13.86 4.64 -0.14
C LEU A 187 -14.95 5.73 -0.21
N GLU A 188 -14.59 7.02 -0.23
CA GLU A 188 -15.52 8.12 -0.47
C GLU A 188 -15.99 8.20 -1.94
N GLU A 189 -15.25 7.60 -2.87
CA GLU A 189 -15.61 7.61 -4.28
C GLU A 189 -16.72 6.57 -4.55
N LEU A 190 -17.92 7.04 -4.95
CA LEU A 190 -19.09 6.17 -5.16
C LEU A 190 -18.84 5.10 -6.25
N ASP A 191 -18.04 5.45 -7.26
CA ASP A 191 -17.65 4.53 -8.34
C ASP A 191 -16.25 3.97 -8.14
N TYR A 192 -15.88 3.69 -6.88
CA TYR A 192 -14.60 3.10 -6.52
C TYR A 192 -14.21 1.88 -7.39
N PRO A 193 -15.13 0.94 -7.76
CA PRO A 193 -14.78 -0.19 -8.61
C PRO A 193 -14.18 0.19 -9.97
N SER A 194 -14.56 1.34 -10.54
CA SER A 194 -14.02 1.82 -11.82
C SER A 194 -12.59 2.37 -11.70
N LEU A 195 -12.11 2.61 -10.49
CA LEU A 195 -10.80 3.18 -10.19
C LEU A 195 -9.71 2.13 -9.97
N ILE A 196 -10.10 0.84 -9.94
CA ILE A 196 -9.22 -0.29 -9.65
C ILE A 196 -9.07 -1.17 -10.89
N CYS A 197 -7.85 -1.62 -11.15
CA CYS A 197 -7.50 -2.56 -12.22
C CYS A 197 -8.22 -3.92 -12.06
N GLU A 198 -8.17 -4.73 -13.11
CA GLU A 198 -8.80 -6.05 -13.13
C GLU A 198 -8.18 -7.04 -12.12
N ASP A 199 -6.96 -6.81 -11.64
CA ASP A 199 -6.37 -7.59 -10.56
C ASP A 199 -7.01 -7.35 -9.19
N GLY A 200 -7.80 -6.29 -9.05
CA GLY A 200 -8.55 -5.98 -7.84
C GLY A 200 -7.77 -5.25 -6.74
N ILE A 201 -6.47 -4.94 -6.95
CA ILE A 201 -5.60 -4.34 -5.92
C ILE A 201 -4.93 -3.05 -6.35
N HIS A 202 -4.54 -2.91 -7.62
CA HIS A 202 -3.87 -1.72 -8.10
C HIS A 202 -4.85 -0.65 -8.57
N PRO A 203 -4.65 0.62 -8.24
CA PRO A 203 -5.39 1.71 -8.87
C PRO A 203 -5.08 1.72 -10.37
N ASN A 204 -6.07 1.99 -11.20
CA ASN A 204 -5.82 2.35 -12.59
C ASN A 204 -5.41 3.83 -12.70
N GLU A 205 -5.25 4.34 -13.92
CA GLU A 205 -4.79 5.73 -14.11
C GLU A 205 -5.75 6.75 -13.49
N ALA A 206 -7.06 6.55 -13.58
CA ALA A 206 -8.06 7.41 -12.94
C ALA A 206 -7.98 7.34 -11.40
N GLY A 207 -7.78 6.13 -10.83
CA GLY A 207 -7.55 5.97 -9.40
C GLY A 207 -6.30 6.70 -8.91
N HIS A 208 -5.21 6.62 -9.67
CA HIS A 208 -4.00 7.38 -9.37
C HIS A 208 -4.20 8.91 -9.44
N GLU A 209 -5.01 9.41 -10.39
CA GLU A 209 -5.34 10.83 -10.50
C GLU A 209 -6.11 11.32 -9.27
N ILE A 210 -7.07 10.54 -8.78
CA ILE A 210 -7.82 10.85 -7.55
C ILE A 210 -6.90 10.90 -6.34
N ILE A 211 -6.05 9.88 -6.17
CA ILE A 211 -5.07 9.85 -5.07
C ILE A 211 -4.16 11.08 -5.13
N ALA A 212 -3.64 11.43 -6.31
CA ALA A 212 -2.76 12.59 -6.48
C ALA A 212 -3.48 13.90 -6.13
N ARG A 213 -4.71 14.08 -6.61
CA ARG A 213 -5.52 15.27 -6.34
C ARG A 213 -5.77 15.44 -4.84
N LYS A 214 -6.29 14.40 -4.18
CA LYS A 214 -6.58 14.41 -2.74
C LYS A 214 -5.31 14.59 -1.90
N ALA A 215 -4.19 13.99 -2.31
CA ALA A 215 -2.91 14.20 -1.63
C ALA A 215 -2.42 15.65 -1.76
N MET A 216 -2.56 16.28 -2.92
CA MET A 216 -2.18 17.68 -3.12
C MET A 216 -3.09 18.66 -2.35
N GLU A 217 -4.36 18.34 -2.17
CA GLU A 217 -5.30 19.08 -1.31
C GLU A 217 -4.93 18.93 0.17
N HIS A 218 -4.53 17.72 0.59
CA HIS A 218 -4.15 17.42 1.97
C HIS A 218 -2.80 18.05 2.36
N PHE A 219 -1.87 18.11 1.42
CA PHE A 219 -0.54 18.71 1.58
C PHE A 219 -0.38 19.96 0.69
N PRO A 220 -1.11 21.06 0.94
CA PRO A 220 -1.02 22.25 0.11
C PRO A 220 0.40 22.81 0.14
N ARG A 221 0.89 23.23 -1.04
CA ARG A 221 2.17 23.93 -1.10
C ARG A 221 2.05 25.27 -0.35
N LYS A 222 2.93 25.49 0.60
CA LYS A 222 3.13 26.84 1.14
C LYS A 222 3.71 27.70 0.01
N GLY A 223 2.97 28.70 -0.42
CA GLY A 223 3.44 29.67 -1.43
C GLY A 223 4.73 30.39 -1.02
#